data_d0584e213b9a1d2d8d50424767833b0d
#
_entry.id   d0584e213b9a1d2d8d50424767833b0d
#
_cell.length_a   1.000
_cell.length_b   1.000
_cell.length_c   1.000
_cell.angle_alpha   90.00
_cell.angle_beta   90.00
_cell.angle_gamma   90.00
#
_symmetry.space_group_name_H-M   'P 1'
#
loop_
_entity.id
_entity.type
_entity.pdbx_description
1 polymer ?
#
loop_
_entity_poly.entity_id
_entity_poly.type
_entity_poly.pdbx_seq_one_letter_code
_entity_poly.pdbx_strand_id
1 'polypeptide(L)'
;LVLAALPGVALEQVERVYSHAQALAQAEAYLRSRPWALLTTYNTAGAGAMIRERGERDAAAVLSPRAAEIHGLTPLTGPIEGVQGNRTRFWILQRAGGSVAQAITSPARTTVLLGLRHEPGTLLAALAVIAKAGVNISKLESRPNRVGEWEYIFWLDLDGAADSPEILGVMAGLADVTLERRILGSYPRGEAL
;
A
#
# COMPACT_ATOMS: atom_id res chain seq x y z
N LEU A 1 5.95 13.85 2.38
CA LEU A 1 5.94 14.62 1.12
C LEU A 1 6.45 16.03 1.38
N VAL A 2 7.11 16.63 0.38
CA VAL A 2 7.54 18.01 0.38
C VAL A 2 7.01 18.72 -0.85
N LEU A 3 6.87 20.04 -0.78
CA LEU A 3 6.71 20.89 -1.97
C LEU A 3 8.10 21.30 -2.43
N ALA A 4 8.46 21.02 -3.67
CA ALA A 4 9.78 21.35 -4.21
C ALA A 4 9.65 21.97 -5.62
N ALA A 5 10.56 22.90 -5.93
CA ALA A 5 10.62 23.62 -7.19
C ALA A 5 12.06 23.69 -7.73
N LEU A 6 12.24 24.30 -8.88
CA LEU A 6 13.59 24.56 -9.43
C LEU A 6 14.42 25.41 -8.46
N PRO A 7 15.75 25.23 -8.44
CA PRO A 7 16.62 26.05 -7.60
C PRO A 7 16.41 27.54 -7.83
N GLY A 8 16.34 28.31 -6.73
CA GLY A 8 16.14 29.76 -6.76
C GLY A 8 14.72 30.22 -7.04
N VAL A 9 13.73 29.30 -7.06
CA VAL A 9 12.30 29.67 -7.07
C VAL A 9 11.85 29.89 -5.62
N ALA A 10 11.19 31.02 -5.37
CA ALA A 10 10.58 31.32 -4.07
C ALA A 10 9.14 30.79 -4.02
N LEU A 11 8.64 30.53 -2.80
CA LEU A 11 7.30 29.99 -2.59
C LEU A 11 6.19 30.89 -3.17
N GLU A 12 6.40 32.19 -3.14
CA GLU A 12 5.50 33.24 -3.61
C GLU A 12 5.37 33.28 -5.15
N GLN A 13 6.33 32.67 -5.86
CA GLN A 13 6.35 32.58 -7.32
C GLN A 13 5.57 31.36 -7.84
N VAL A 14 5.16 30.44 -6.92
CA VAL A 14 4.44 29.24 -7.31
C VAL A 14 2.98 29.57 -7.63
N GLU A 15 2.57 29.25 -8.85
CA GLU A 15 1.20 29.36 -9.33
C GLU A 15 0.57 27.99 -9.59
N ARG A 16 1.41 26.99 -9.91
CA ARG A 16 0.97 25.63 -10.29
C ARG A 16 1.67 24.57 -9.45
N VAL A 17 0.92 23.57 -9.03
CA VAL A 17 1.47 22.43 -8.27
C VAL A 17 1.10 21.12 -8.95
N TYR A 18 2.12 20.34 -9.28
CA TYR A 18 2.00 19.06 -9.96
C TYR A 18 2.23 17.89 -9.00
N SER A 19 1.41 16.87 -9.07
CA SER A 19 1.68 15.54 -8.50
C SER A 19 0.67 14.49 -8.97
N HIS A 20 0.85 13.24 -8.53
CA HIS A 20 -0.19 12.23 -8.65
C HIS A 20 -1.39 12.58 -7.75
N ALA A 21 -2.61 12.26 -8.19
CA ALA A 21 -3.85 12.61 -7.48
C ALA A 21 -3.84 12.22 -5.99
N GLN A 22 -3.29 11.03 -5.67
CA GLN A 22 -3.21 10.56 -4.29
C GLN A 22 -2.26 11.41 -3.42
N ALA A 23 -1.13 11.87 -3.96
CA ALA A 23 -0.21 12.73 -3.22
C ALA A 23 -0.79 14.13 -3.01
N LEU A 24 -1.52 14.66 -4.00
CA LEU A 24 -2.25 15.93 -3.84
C LEU A 24 -3.32 15.81 -2.75
N ALA A 25 -4.06 14.69 -2.70
CA ALA A 25 -5.07 14.45 -1.66
C ALA A 25 -4.43 14.33 -0.26
N GLN A 26 -3.26 13.71 -0.13
CA GLN A 26 -2.54 13.62 1.15
C GLN A 26 -2.06 14.98 1.67
N ALA A 27 -1.77 15.91 0.78
CA ALA A 27 -1.32 17.27 1.10
C ALA A 27 -2.44 18.31 1.01
N GLU A 28 -3.70 17.89 0.84
CA GLU A 28 -4.83 18.76 0.51
C GLU A 28 -4.98 19.95 1.46
N ALA A 29 -4.88 19.72 2.77
CA ALA A 29 -5.05 20.77 3.78
C ALA A 29 -4.02 21.91 3.59
N TYR A 30 -2.77 21.57 3.30
CA TYR A 30 -1.73 22.52 3.01
C TYR A 30 -1.95 23.20 1.66
N LEU A 31 -2.25 22.45 0.61
CA LEU A 31 -2.37 22.96 -0.75
C LEU A 31 -3.58 23.90 -0.90
N ARG A 32 -4.70 23.61 -0.24
CA ARG A 32 -5.89 24.47 -0.27
C ARG A 32 -5.72 25.81 0.48
N SER A 33 -4.70 25.95 1.31
CA SER A 33 -4.41 27.23 1.97
C SER A 33 -3.78 28.26 1.04
N ARG A 34 -3.55 27.91 -0.23
CA ARG A 34 -2.88 28.74 -1.23
C ARG A 34 -3.68 28.81 -2.53
N PRO A 35 -3.56 29.89 -3.30
CA PRO A 35 -4.30 30.09 -4.54
C PRO A 35 -3.64 29.38 -5.74
N TRP A 36 -3.12 28.16 -5.54
CA TRP A 36 -2.40 27.41 -6.56
C TRP A 36 -3.35 26.56 -7.42
N ALA A 37 -3.04 26.48 -8.72
CA ALA A 37 -3.67 25.51 -9.61
C ALA A 37 -3.06 24.11 -9.35
N LEU A 38 -3.90 23.14 -8.94
CA LEU A 38 -3.46 21.77 -8.68
C LEU A 38 -3.63 20.92 -9.95
N LEU A 39 -2.54 20.38 -10.46
CA LEU A 39 -2.48 19.66 -11.72
C LEU A 39 -2.01 18.22 -11.54
N THR A 40 -2.83 17.27 -12.00
CA THR A 40 -2.55 15.85 -11.84
C THR A 40 -1.56 15.35 -12.88
N THR A 41 -0.56 14.58 -12.43
CA THR A 41 0.40 13.87 -13.28
C THR A 41 0.28 12.36 -13.12
N TYR A 42 0.88 11.61 -14.06
CA TYR A 42 0.84 10.15 -14.05
C TYR A 42 1.47 9.52 -12.78
N ASN A 43 2.54 10.10 -12.25
CA ASN A 43 3.16 9.67 -11.00
C ASN A 43 3.79 10.84 -10.24
N THR A 44 4.02 10.63 -8.95
CA THR A 44 4.52 11.65 -8.01
C THR A 44 5.94 12.11 -8.35
N ALA A 45 6.87 11.19 -8.60
CA ALA A 45 8.25 11.53 -8.92
C ALA A 45 8.40 12.16 -10.31
N GLY A 46 7.62 11.70 -11.30
CA GLY A 46 7.60 12.23 -12.66
C GLY A 46 7.16 13.68 -12.75
N ALA A 47 6.40 14.19 -11.79
CA ALA A 47 6.08 15.60 -11.69
C ALA A 47 7.36 16.45 -11.54
N GLY A 48 8.31 15.98 -10.72
CA GLY A 48 9.61 16.65 -10.55
C GLY A 48 10.46 16.63 -11.82
N ALA A 49 10.52 15.48 -12.52
CA ALA A 49 11.21 15.37 -13.80
C ALA A 49 10.65 16.35 -14.82
N MET A 50 9.33 16.41 -14.95
CA MET A 50 8.64 17.29 -15.90
C MET A 50 8.95 18.76 -15.66
N ILE A 51 8.89 19.24 -14.41
CA ILE A 51 9.24 20.63 -14.07
C ILE A 51 10.70 20.91 -14.46
N ARG A 52 11.61 19.97 -14.19
CA ARG A 52 13.02 20.10 -14.52
C ARG A 52 13.25 20.20 -16.04
N GLU A 53 12.64 19.31 -16.81
CA GLU A 53 12.77 19.25 -18.26
C GLU A 53 12.21 20.49 -18.95
N ARG A 54 11.07 21.00 -18.44
CA ARG A 54 10.40 22.19 -19.02
C ARG A 54 10.95 23.51 -18.51
N GLY A 55 11.75 23.50 -17.44
CA GLY A 55 12.29 24.71 -16.84
C GLY A 55 11.22 25.63 -16.22
N GLU A 56 10.09 25.05 -15.74
CA GLU A 56 8.94 25.82 -15.25
C GLU A 56 9.25 26.47 -13.89
N ARG A 57 9.46 27.79 -13.88
CA ARG A 57 9.84 28.54 -12.67
C ARG A 57 8.65 29.03 -11.83
N ASP A 58 7.45 28.93 -12.33
CA ASP A 58 6.17 29.23 -11.66
C ASP A 58 5.48 27.95 -11.13
N ALA A 59 6.20 26.82 -11.15
CA ALA A 59 5.64 25.53 -10.79
C ALA A 59 6.44 24.85 -9.67
N ALA A 60 5.71 24.07 -8.87
CA ALA A 60 6.27 23.17 -7.86
C ALA A 60 5.69 21.77 -7.98
N ALA A 61 6.38 20.78 -7.43
CA ALA A 61 5.90 19.41 -7.32
C ALA A 61 5.71 19.00 -5.86
N VAL A 62 4.65 18.25 -5.58
CA VAL A 62 4.51 17.49 -4.34
C VAL A 62 5.11 16.11 -4.57
N LEU A 63 6.19 15.78 -3.85
CA LEU A 63 6.93 14.53 -4.03
C LEU A 63 7.72 14.16 -2.76
N SER A 64 8.43 13.02 -2.77
CA SER A 64 9.29 12.68 -1.64
C SER A 64 10.57 13.54 -1.64
N PRO A 65 11.21 13.78 -0.46
CA PRO A 65 12.51 14.46 -0.40
C PRO A 65 13.56 13.82 -1.32
N ARG A 66 13.56 12.49 -1.39
CA ARG A 66 14.49 11.74 -2.26
C ARG A 66 14.24 12.00 -3.75
N ALA A 67 12.97 12.10 -4.17
CA ALA A 67 12.64 12.43 -5.57
C ALA A 67 13.04 13.88 -5.89
N ALA A 68 12.87 14.82 -4.95
CA ALA A 68 13.34 16.20 -5.12
C ALA A 68 14.86 16.24 -5.39
N GLU A 69 15.63 15.53 -4.57
CA GLU A 69 17.08 15.41 -4.71
C GLU A 69 17.49 14.84 -6.08
N ILE A 70 16.88 13.69 -6.48
CA ILE A 70 17.17 13.01 -7.75
C ILE A 70 16.92 13.94 -8.96
N HIS A 71 15.84 14.72 -8.90
CA HIS A 71 15.48 15.64 -10.01
C HIS A 71 16.10 17.04 -9.86
N GLY A 72 16.98 17.25 -8.87
CA GLY A 72 17.65 18.55 -8.63
C GLY A 72 16.69 19.68 -8.33
N LEU A 73 15.60 19.37 -7.62
CA LEU A 73 14.65 20.34 -7.10
C LEU A 73 15.00 20.72 -5.67
N THR A 74 14.71 21.96 -5.29
CA THR A 74 14.88 22.47 -3.93
C THR A 74 13.56 22.40 -3.19
N PRO A 75 13.50 21.73 -2.01
CA PRO A 75 12.32 21.80 -1.16
C PRO A 75 12.03 23.23 -0.71
N LEU A 76 10.81 23.68 -0.92
CA LEU A 76 10.32 24.99 -0.49
C LEU A 76 9.73 24.95 0.91
N THR A 77 9.25 23.77 1.33
CA THR A 77 8.66 23.57 2.66
C THR A 77 8.86 22.14 3.15
N GLY A 78 8.79 21.96 4.46
CA GLY A 78 8.89 20.67 5.15
C GLY A 78 7.69 19.77 4.93
N PRO A 79 7.49 18.72 5.75
CA PRO A 79 6.40 17.78 5.57
C PRO A 79 5.04 18.46 5.45
N ILE A 80 4.31 18.15 4.38
CA ILE A 80 3.02 18.79 4.05
C ILE A 80 1.83 17.79 4.09
N GLU A 81 2.09 16.55 4.51
CA GLU A 81 1.04 15.56 4.70
C GLU A 81 0.14 15.93 5.88
N GLY A 82 -1.17 15.91 5.66
CA GLY A 82 -2.16 16.16 6.71
C GLY A 82 -2.32 14.99 7.69
N VAL A 83 -1.99 13.76 7.27
CA VAL A 83 -2.09 12.54 8.07
C VAL A 83 -0.70 12.00 8.36
N GLN A 84 -0.29 12.07 9.63
CA GLN A 84 0.94 11.42 10.07
C GLN A 84 0.76 9.90 10.06
N GLY A 85 1.81 9.18 9.65
CA GLY A 85 1.83 7.72 9.71
C GLY A 85 1.32 7.02 8.44
N ASN A 86 1.15 7.72 7.32
CA ASN A 86 0.91 7.06 6.05
C ASN A 86 2.12 6.21 5.65
N ARG A 87 1.89 4.90 5.48
CA ARG A 87 2.94 3.92 5.20
C ARG A 87 2.57 3.08 3.99
N THR A 88 3.55 2.79 3.16
CA THR A 88 3.41 1.84 2.06
C THR A 88 4.07 0.53 2.46
N ARG A 89 3.31 -0.58 2.38
CA ARG A 89 3.85 -1.91 2.60
C ARG A 89 4.28 -2.50 1.26
N PHE A 90 5.50 -3.01 1.23
CA PHE A 90 6.05 -3.74 0.08
C PHE A 90 6.15 -5.22 0.41
N TRP A 91 5.86 -6.07 -0.58
CA TRP A 91 6.14 -7.49 -0.52
C TRP A 91 7.39 -7.81 -1.35
N ILE A 92 8.28 -8.59 -0.76
CA ILE A 92 9.39 -9.18 -1.51
C ILE A 92 8.88 -10.51 -2.07
N LEU A 93 8.78 -10.60 -3.41
CA LEU A 93 8.31 -11.79 -4.09
C LEU A 93 9.49 -12.60 -4.60
N GLN A 94 9.40 -13.94 -4.49
CA GLN A 94 10.35 -14.86 -5.08
C GLN A 94 9.63 -15.99 -5.85
N ARG A 95 10.32 -16.65 -6.76
CA ARG A 95 9.78 -17.84 -7.42
C ARG A 95 9.60 -18.97 -6.42
N ALA A 96 8.57 -19.78 -6.59
CA ALA A 96 8.37 -20.98 -5.79
C ALA A 96 9.61 -21.89 -5.91
N GLY A 97 10.09 -22.42 -4.77
CA GLY A 97 11.33 -23.22 -4.70
C GLY A 97 12.63 -22.44 -4.67
N GLY A 98 12.59 -21.10 -4.61
CA GLY A 98 13.78 -20.27 -4.40
C GLY A 98 14.41 -20.52 -3.02
N SER A 99 15.74 -20.52 -2.95
CA SER A 99 16.54 -20.90 -1.77
C SER A 99 16.60 -19.87 -0.64
N VAL A 100 15.83 -18.79 -0.70
CA VAL A 100 15.77 -17.80 0.39
C VAL A 100 14.70 -18.23 1.39
N ALA A 101 14.87 -19.41 1.98
CA ALA A 101 14.21 -19.75 3.23
C ALA A 101 14.88 -18.93 4.35
N GLN A 102 14.51 -17.67 4.50
CA GLN A 102 14.74 -17.02 5.79
C GLN A 102 13.94 -17.79 6.83
N ALA A 103 14.61 -18.24 7.88
CA ALA A 103 13.94 -18.77 9.04
C ALA A 103 12.85 -17.75 9.43
N ILE A 104 11.59 -18.20 9.42
CA ILE A 104 10.46 -17.32 9.79
C ILE A 104 10.60 -17.08 11.28
N THR A 105 11.21 -15.96 11.64
CA THR A 105 11.29 -15.52 13.03
C THR A 105 9.96 -14.89 13.45
N SER A 106 9.53 -15.11 14.67
CA SER A 106 8.37 -14.41 15.26
C SER A 106 8.69 -12.92 15.48
N PRO A 107 7.76 -12.00 15.23
CA PRO A 107 6.38 -12.23 14.79
C PRO A 107 6.28 -12.52 13.28
N ALA A 108 5.57 -13.57 12.94
CA ALA A 108 5.34 -13.99 11.56
C ALA A 108 3.95 -13.55 11.06
N ARG A 109 3.80 -13.52 9.75
CA ARG A 109 2.53 -13.30 9.07
C ARG A 109 2.37 -14.27 7.92
N THR A 110 1.17 -14.81 7.77
CA THR A 110 0.80 -15.68 6.66
C THR A 110 -0.29 -15.02 5.83
N THR A 111 -0.02 -14.81 4.54
CA THR A 111 -1.03 -14.33 3.60
C THR A 111 -1.75 -15.50 2.97
N VAL A 112 -3.07 -15.52 3.08
CA VAL A 112 -3.94 -16.54 2.49
C VAL A 112 -4.93 -15.91 1.50
N LEU A 113 -5.30 -16.72 0.51
CA LEU A 113 -6.34 -16.41 -0.45
C LEU A 113 -7.49 -17.39 -0.23
N LEU A 114 -8.72 -16.87 -0.13
CA LEU A 114 -9.95 -17.64 0.02
C LEU A 114 -10.91 -17.33 -1.11
N GLY A 115 -11.37 -18.36 -1.82
CA GLY A 115 -12.52 -18.29 -2.71
C GLY A 115 -13.76 -18.74 -1.94
N LEU A 116 -14.80 -17.91 -1.91
CA LEU A 116 -16.04 -18.19 -1.20
C LEU A 116 -17.23 -18.24 -2.17
N ARG A 117 -18.25 -19.04 -1.85
CA ARG A 117 -19.54 -18.96 -2.54
C ARG A 117 -20.16 -17.60 -2.29
N HIS A 118 -20.87 -17.10 -3.29
CA HIS A 118 -21.60 -15.83 -3.17
C HIS A 118 -22.99 -16.07 -2.53
N GLU A 119 -22.99 -16.46 -1.25
CA GLU A 119 -24.16 -16.80 -0.48
C GLU A 119 -24.13 -16.09 0.89
N PRO A 120 -25.29 -15.76 1.46
CA PRO A 120 -25.34 -15.18 2.80
C PRO A 120 -24.66 -16.07 3.84
N GLY A 121 -23.78 -15.49 4.66
CA GLY A 121 -23.12 -16.19 5.76
C GLY A 121 -21.81 -16.88 5.42
N THR A 122 -21.42 -17.05 4.15
CA THR A 122 -20.19 -17.77 3.77
C THR A 122 -18.92 -17.10 4.29
N LEU A 123 -18.82 -15.78 4.17
CA LEU A 123 -17.71 -15.02 4.77
C LEU A 123 -17.71 -15.11 6.29
N LEU A 124 -18.88 -15.01 6.92
CA LEU A 124 -19.00 -15.15 8.37
C LEU A 124 -18.50 -16.52 8.84
N ALA A 125 -18.87 -17.60 8.14
CA ALA A 125 -18.41 -18.95 8.47
C ALA A 125 -16.88 -19.06 8.39
N ALA A 126 -16.25 -18.51 7.35
CA ALA A 126 -14.81 -18.51 7.22
C ALA A 126 -14.12 -17.69 8.32
N LEU A 127 -14.66 -16.51 8.66
CA LEU A 127 -14.14 -15.68 9.76
C LEU A 127 -14.31 -16.35 11.12
N ALA A 128 -15.41 -17.09 11.34
CA ALA A 128 -15.66 -17.83 12.58
C ALA A 128 -14.63 -18.95 12.80
N VAL A 129 -14.20 -19.64 11.74
CA VAL A 129 -13.12 -20.64 11.82
C VAL A 129 -11.83 -20.00 12.32
N ILE A 130 -11.46 -18.86 11.75
CA ILE A 130 -10.23 -18.14 12.12
C ILE A 130 -10.31 -17.64 13.57
N ALA A 131 -11.44 -17.03 13.92
CA ALA A 131 -11.67 -16.52 15.28
C ALA A 131 -11.62 -17.64 16.34
N LYS A 132 -12.22 -18.81 16.06
CA LYS A 132 -12.21 -19.97 16.95
C LYS A 132 -10.79 -20.50 17.22
N ALA A 133 -9.90 -20.37 16.23
CA ALA A 133 -8.49 -20.74 16.39
C ALA A 133 -7.67 -19.67 17.15
N GLY A 134 -8.26 -18.55 17.54
CA GLY A 134 -7.57 -17.45 18.22
C GLY A 134 -6.58 -16.67 17.34
N VAL A 135 -6.68 -16.81 16.02
CA VAL A 135 -5.77 -16.15 15.06
C VAL A 135 -6.29 -14.77 14.71
N ASN A 136 -5.43 -13.76 14.84
CA ASN A 136 -5.75 -12.39 14.46
C ASN A 136 -5.66 -12.18 12.94
N ILE A 137 -6.62 -11.41 12.40
CA ILE A 137 -6.61 -10.97 11.00
C ILE A 137 -6.11 -9.53 10.95
N SER A 138 -4.92 -9.31 10.41
CA SER A 138 -4.31 -7.97 10.30
C SER A 138 -4.60 -7.27 8.96
N LYS A 139 -5.14 -8.00 7.98
CA LYS A 139 -5.66 -7.46 6.71
C LYS A 139 -6.79 -8.34 6.20
N LEU A 140 -7.84 -7.71 5.66
CA LEU A 140 -8.90 -8.35 4.90
C LEU A 140 -9.20 -7.46 3.68
N GLU A 141 -9.07 -8.01 2.49
CA GLU A 141 -9.35 -7.31 1.24
C GLU A 141 -10.14 -8.23 0.31
N SER A 142 -11.27 -7.75 -0.23
CA SER A 142 -12.05 -8.46 -1.23
C SER A 142 -11.72 -7.98 -2.64
N ARG A 143 -11.62 -8.90 -3.57
CA ARG A 143 -11.44 -8.64 -5.00
C ARG A 143 -12.45 -9.45 -5.80
N PRO A 144 -13.07 -8.87 -6.86
CA PRO A 144 -13.90 -9.67 -7.76
C PRO A 144 -13.03 -10.72 -8.45
N ASN A 145 -13.55 -11.93 -8.55
CA ASN A 145 -12.93 -12.98 -9.35
C ASN A 145 -13.14 -12.66 -10.83
N ARG A 146 -12.05 -12.53 -11.60
CA ARG A 146 -12.14 -12.23 -13.04
C ARG A 146 -12.48 -13.44 -13.90
N VAL A 147 -12.49 -14.64 -13.33
CA VAL A 147 -12.68 -15.91 -14.03
C VAL A 147 -14.09 -16.49 -13.80
N GLY A 148 -14.73 -16.15 -12.66
CA GLY A 148 -16.08 -16.59 -12.31
C GLY A 148 -17.06 -15.41 -12.24
N GLU A 149 -18.30 -15.59 -12.74
CA GLU A 149 -19.35 -14.59 -12.55
C GLU A 149 -19.74 -14.52 -11.07
N TRP A 150 -19.69 -13.30 -10.50
CA TRP A 150 -20.17 -12.99 -9.15
C TRP A 150 -19.47 -13.68 -7.98
N GLU A 151 -18.27 -14.23 -8.19
CA GLU A 151 -17.44 -14.78 -7.12
C GLU A 151 -16.47 -13.71 -6.57
N TYR A 152 -16.21 -13.78 -5.26
CA TYR A 152 -15.23 -12.92 -4.60
C TYR A 152 -14.06 -13.75 -4.10
N ILE A 153 -12.88 -13.21 -4.28
CA ILE A 153 -11.64 -13.71 -3.69
C ILE A 153 -11.27 -12.78 -2.53
N PHE A 154 -11.02 -13.37 -1.38
CA PHE A 154 -10.60 -12.64 -0.19
C PHE A 154 -9.12 -12.88 0.07
N TRP A 155 -8.40 -11.80 0.26
CA TRP A 155 -6.99 -11.79 0.65
C TRP A 155 -6.92 -11.45 2.13
N LEU A 156 -6.38 -12.36 2.94
CA LEU A 156 -6.23 -12.18 4.37
C LEU A 156 -4.77 -12.27 4.76
N ASP A 157 -4.37 -11.42 5.69
CA ASP A 157 -3.11 -11.59 6.42
C ASP A 157 -3.45 -12.08 7.83
N LEU A 158 -3.01 -13.27 8.15
CA LEU A 158 -3.14 -13.91 9.44
C LEU A 158 -1.85 -13.71 10.24
N ASP A 159 -1.95 -13.34 11.50
CA ASP A 159 -0.78 -13.24 12.38
C ASP A 159 -0.40 -14.65 12.86
N GLY A 160 0.74 -15.15 12.40
CA GLY A 160 1.27 -16.47 12.70
C GLY A 160 2.08 -17.03 11.51
N ALA A 161 2.96 -17.98 11.79
CA ALA A 161 3.72 -18.73 10.78
C ALA A 161 2.85 -19.83 10.16
N ALA A 162 3.05 -20.11 8.87
CA ALA A 162 2.23 -21.10 8.15
C ALA A 162 2.32 -22.52 8.71
N ASP A 163 3.42 -22.86 9.37
CA ASP A 163 3.69 -24.13 10.03
C ASP A 163 3.28 -24.17 11.50
N SER A 164 2.75 -23.06 12.05
CA SER A 164 2.24 -23.05 13.42
C SER A 164 0.98 -23.89 13.56
N PRO A 165 0.74 -24.53 14.73
CA PRO A 165 -0.46 -25.32 14.97
C PRO A 165 -1.77 -24.55 14.73
N GLU A 166 -1.79 -23.27 15.08
CA GLU A 166 -2.94 -22.39 14.94
C GLU A 166 -3.28 -22.16 13.47
N ILE A 167 -2.28 -21.81 12.63
CA ILE A 167 -2.49 -21.56 11.20
C ILE A 167 -2.83 -22.88 10.48
N LEU A 168 -2.18 -23.98 10.82
CA LEU A 168 -2.54 -25.31 10.30
C LEU A 168 -3.98 -25.67 10.64
N GLY A 169 -4.41 -25.42 11.89
CA GLY A 169 -5.79 -25.60 12.33
C GLY A 169 -6.79 -24.76 11.56
N VAL A 170 -6.46 -23.47 11.33
CA VAL A 170 -7.26 -22.57 10.48
C VAL A 170 -7.38 -23.12 9.07
N MET A 171 -6.28 -23.49 8.43
CA MET A 171 -6.29 -24.00 7.05
C MET A 171 -7.08 -25.32 6.92
N ALA A 172 -7.04 -26.17 7.93
CA ALA A 172 -7.85 -27.38 7.97
C ALA A 172 -9.34 -27.04 8.10
N GLY A 173 -9.73 -26.19 9.07
CA GLY A 173 -11.12 -25.80 9.29
C GLY A 173 -11.75 -25.02 8.15
N LEU A 174 -10.96 -24.27 7.38
CA LEU A 174 -11.43 -23.56 6.20
C LEU A 174 -11.79 -24.52 5.05
N ALA A 175 -11.36 -25.79 5.06
CA ALA A 175 -11.64 -26.75 4.00
C ALA A 175 -13.14 -26.90 3.71
N ASP A 176 -13.95 -26.92 4.78
CA ASP A 176 -15.38 -27.22 4.69
C ASP A 176 -16.24 -26.00 4.32
N VAL A 177 -15.66 -24.79 4.47
CA VAL A 177 -16.39 -23.51 4.28
C VAL A 177 -15.90 -22.66 3.13
N THR A 178 -14.91 -23.12 2.38
CA THR A 178 -14.35 -22.40 1.23
C THR A 178 -14.35 -23.23 -0.05
N LEU A 179 -14.47 -22.59 -1.19
CA LEU A 179 -14.29 -23.23 -2.51
C LEU A 179 -12.81 -23.43 -2.83
N GLU A 180 -12.02 -22.42 -2.51
CA GLU A 180 -10.57 -22.42 -2.70
C GLU A 180 -9.92 -21.81 -1.45
N ARG A 181 -8.79 -22.39 -1.07
CA ARG A 181 -7.91 -21.82 -0.05
C ARG A 181 -6.45 -22.05 -0.43
N ARG A 182 -5.65 -20.99 -0.38
CA ARG A 182 -4.23 -21.07 -0.74
C ARG A 182 -3.39 -20.16 0.13
N ILE A 183 -2.32 -20.69 0.69
CA ILE A 183 -1.27 -19.89 1.30
C ILE A 183 -0.43 -19.30 0.18
N LEU A 184 -0.32 -17.98 0.12
CA LEU A 184 0.51 -17.26 -0.84
C LEU A 184 1.94 -17.12 -0.34
N GLY A 185 2.12 -17.04 0.97
CA GLY A 185 3.42 -16.96 1.61
C GLY A 185 3.29 -16.77 3.12
N SER A 186 4.36 -17.18 3.81
CA SER A 186 4.56 -16.91 5.23
C SER A 186 5.92 -16.23 5.38
N TYR A 187 5.98 -15.14 6.14
CA TYR A 187 7.14 -14.27 6.18
C TYR A 187 7.22 -13.52 7.52
N PRO A 188 8.43 -13.07 7.92
CA PRO A 188 8.58 -12.21 9.09
C PRO A 188 7.78 -10.92 8.92
N ARG A 189 7.16 -10.44 9.98
CA ARG A 189 6.52 -9.13 9.99
C ARG A 189 7.61 -8.06 9.85
N GLY A 190 7.54 -7.25 8.78
CA GLY A 190 8.48 -6.16 8.58
C GLY A 190 8.41 -5.12 9.68
N GLU A 191 9.54 -4.55 10.04
CA GLU A 191 9.63 -3.40 10.92
C GLU A 191 9.22 -2.13 10.16
N ALA A 192 8.66 -1.18 10.89
CA ALA A 192 8.40 0.13 10.33
C ALA A 192 9.73 0.92 10.32
N LEU A 193 10.17 1.28 9.12
CA LEU A 193 11.26 2.21 8.94
C LEU A 193 10.86 3.64 9.29
#